data_c036f0e52b01b9096d2f9d91739b56ee
#
_entry.id   c036f0e52b01b9096d2f9d91739b56ee
#
_cell.length_a   1.000
_cell.length_b   1.000
_cell.length_c   1.000
_cell.angle_alpha   90.00
_cell.angle_beta   90.00
_cell.angle_gamma   90.00
#
_symmetry.space_group_name_H-M   'P 1'
#
loop_
_entity.id
_entity.type
_entity.pdbx_description
1 polymer ?
#
loop_
_entity_poly.entity_id
_entity_poly.type
_entity_poly.pdbx_seq_one_letter_code
_entity_poly.pdbx_strand_id
1 'polypeptide(L)'
;MKSADIYFEFVDPTHISSYNPNYYYFKVFIFQKLIEVLNISSLSNKKIILGVSGSIASYKAIELLRLLISEGARVNVAMSINATKFITPLTFEALSGNSVYSQVFNSNTSLLMEHIQISKAADLLLIAPATAGIIGKVANGIVDDALSNLYVSYSGPTLVAPAMNDAMYANPAVKLNIVKMKDRGIQFIEPEHGELACGSIGQGRLAEPLNILETVKKILNSKKDFHGLRVLVTAGPTQESLDPVRFITNPSSGKMGYAVACAARDRGANVTLISGPCHLTVPAGLSFISCRTAIEMNQHVEKHFLDCNVLIMSAAVGDFAPSQIEKEKIKKKNKSILTLELLPTEDILKNIIRLKTKQFVVGFAAESENLTQSALEKLRNKDLDLIVANDISSPGVGFQSDSNQVTLIKRNEEIEKLPTLPKIEIADILLNVIRPSLSGFSSNS
;
A
#
# COMPACT_ATOMS: atom_id res chain seq x y z
N MET A 1 -20.93 24.32 26.03
CA MET A 1 -22.01 23.33 25.84
C MET A 1 -21.48 22.03 26.42
N LYS A 2 -22.24 21.47 27.36
CA LYS A 2 -21.85 20.35 28.24
C LYS A 2 -21.64 19.06 27.43
N SER A 3 -20.57 18.34 27.71
CA SER A 3 -20.31 16.97 27.25
C SER A 3 -21.41 16.04 27.76
N ALA A 4 -22.06 15.33 26.86
CA ALA A 4 -22.97 14.23 27.22
C ALA A 4 -22.16 12.94 27.25
N ASP A 5 -21.91 12.45 28.44
CA ASP A 5 -21.33 11.13 28.68
C ASP A 5 -22.41 10.07 28.34
N ILE A 6 -22.15 9.27 27.33
CA ILE A 6 -23.02 8.13 26.97
C ILE A 6 -22.46 6.91 27.68
N TYR A 7 -23.10 6.47 28.76
CA TYR A 7 -22.81 5.20 29.41
C TYR A 7 -23.47 4.05 28.63
N PHE A 8 -22.67 3.08 28.24
CA PHE A 8 -23.16 1.79 27.74
C PHE A 8 -23.32 0.82 28.92
N GLU A 9 -24.55 0.50 29.30
CA GLU A 9 -24.82 -0.67 30.16
C GLU A 9 -24.85 -1.93 29.31
N PHE A 10 -23.91 -2.85 29.59
CA PHE A 10 -23.96 -4.23 29.09
C PHE A 10 -25.06 -4.98 29.84
N VAL A 11 -26.11 -5.38 29.14
CA VAL A 11 -27.18 -6.22 29.69
C VAL A 11 -26.76 -7.69 29.53
N ASP A 12 -26.78 -8.42 30.66
CA ASP A 12 -26.52 -9.87 30.75
C ASP A 12 -27.51 -10.67 29.88
N PRO A 13 -27.04 -11.58 29.01
CA PRO A 13 -27.89 -12.35 28.10
C PRO A 13 -28.90 -13.30 28.78
N THR A 14 -28.83 -13.49 30.08
CA THR A 14 -29.66 -14.50 30.81
C THR A 14 -31.05 -13.99 31.24
N HIS A 15 -31.41 -12.73 30.99
CA HIS A 15 -32.71 -12.14 31.34
C HIS A 15 -33.55 -11.68 30.12
N ILE A 16 -33.68 -12.53 29.09
CA ILE A 16 -34.49 -12.24 27.91
C ILE A 16 -35.82 -12.99 28.00
N SER A 17 -36.74 -12.56 28.86
CA SER A 17 -38.13 -13.12 28.83
C SER A 17 -39.26 -12.09 28.76
N SER A 18 -38.98 -10.81 28.56
CA SER A 18 -40.05 -9.79 28.48
C SER A 18 -39.76 -8.60 27.56
N TYR A 19 -39.12 -8.77 26.43
CA TYR A 19 -38.85 -7.67 25.50
C TYR A 19 -39.88 -7.62 24.36
N ASN A 20 -40.51 -6.44 24.23
CA ASN A 20 -41.40 -6.11 23.11
C ASN A 20 -40.57 -6.05 21.81
N PRO A 21 -40.80 -6.92 20.79
CA PRO A 21 -40.07 -6.95 19.53
C PRO A 21 -40.00 -5.58 18.85
N ASN A 22 -41.04 -4.73 18.99
CA ASN A 22 -41.06 -3.40 18.40
C ASN A 22 -40.02 -2.44 19.00
N TYR A 23 -39.61 -2.65 20.25
CA TYR A 23 -38.56 -1.84 20.88
C TYR A 23 -37.16 -2.18 20.36
N TYR A 24 -36.91 -3.45 20.00
CA TYR A 24 -35.65 -3.89 19.38
C TYR A 24 -35.56 -3.36 17.95
N TYR A 25 -36.62 -3.48 17.17
CA TYR A 25 -36.67 -2.90 15.80
C TYR A 25 -36.49 -1.39 15.81
N PHE A 26 -37.07 -0.71 16.79
CA PHE A 26 -36.95 0.75 16.94
C PHE A 26 -35.50 1.17 17.32
N LYS A 27 -34.83 0.44 18.22
CA LYS A 27 -33.40 0.68 18.55
C LYS A 27 -32.47 0.39 17.37
N VAL A 28 -32.68 -0.71 16.67
CA VAL A 28 -31.92 -1.05 15.47
C VAL A 28 -32.17 -0.01 14.38
N PHE A 29 -33.38 0.45 14.20
CA PHE A 29 -33.73 1.49 13.22
C PHE A 29 -33.10 2.85 13.58
N ILE A 30 -33.16 3.25 14.86
CA ILE A 30 -32.50 4.49 15.33
C ILE A 30 -30.96 4.33 15.21
N PHE A 31 -30.38 3.19 15.54
CA PHE A 31 -28.96 2.95 15.41
C PHE A 31 -28.51 2.94 13.94
N GLN A 32 -29.30 2.34 13.06
CA GLN A 32 -29.10 2.47 11.60
C GLN A 32 -29.23 3.91 11.12
N LYS A 33 -30.26 4.65 11.56
CA LYS A 33 -30.40 6.08 11.23
C LYS A 33 -29.30 6.94 11.86
N LEU A 34 -28.82 6.65 13.06
CA LEU A 34 -27.67 7.34 13.66
C LEU A 34 -26.36 7.03 12.88
N ILE A 35 -26.17 5.79 12.42
CA ILE A 35 -25.08 5.42 11.53
C ILE A 35 -25.21 6.14 10.18
N GLU A 36 -26.42 6.28 9.63
CA GLU A 36 -26.65 7.08 8.42
C GLU A 36 -26.41 8.58 8.64
N VAL A 37 -26.72 9.11 9.81
CA VAL A 37 -26.50 10.54 10.16
C VAL A 37 -25.05 10.81 10.61
N LEU A 38 -24.36 9.79 11.14
CA LEU A 38 -22.92 9.86 11.47
C LEU A 38 -22.01 9.41 10.32
N ASN A 39 -22.57 8.94 9.21
CA ASN A 39 -21.84 8.77 7.97
C ASN A 39 -21.44 10.15 7.43
N ILE A 40 -20.37 10.70 7.98
CA ILE A 40 -19.54 11.66 7.29
C ILE A 40 -19.12 10.93 6.01
N SER A 41 -19.74 11.33 4.89
CA SER A 41 -19.49 10.74 3.59
C SER A 41 -17.98 10.71 3.37
N SER A 42 -17.43 9.53 3.20
CA SER A 42 -15.99 9.28 3.29
C SER A 42 -15.19 9.98 2.18
N LEU A 43 -15.88 10.41 1.12
CA LEU A 43 -15.31 11.15 -0.02
C LEU A 43 -15.83 12.60 -0.10
N SER A 44 -16.33 13.15 1.01
CA SER A 44 -16.84 14.53 1.05
C SER A 44 -15.81 15.53 0.53
N ASN A 45 -16.22 16.38 -0.42
CA ASN A 45 -15.42 17.38 -1.10
C ASN A 45 -14.29 16.84 -1.99
N LYS A 46 -14.14 15.51 -2.16
CA LYS A 46 -13.18 14.94 -3.10
C LYS A 46 -13.66 15.09 -4.54
N LYS A 47 -12.77 15.48 -5.42
CA LYS A 47 -13.03 15.65 -6.86
C LYS A 47 -12.41 14.51 -7.63
N ILE A 48 -13.23 13.71 -8.29
CA ILE A 48 -12.81 12.51 -9.01
C ILE A 48 -13.11 12.68 -10.50
N ILE A 49 -12.14 12.34 -11.34
CA ILE A 49 -12.39 12.15 -12.76
C ILE A 49 -12.65 10.66 -12.98
N LEU A 50 -13.83 10.32 -13.49
CA LEU A 50 -14.17 8.97 -13.92
C LEU A 50 -13.97 8.85 -15.42
N GLY A 51 -12.89 8.20 -15.82
CA GLY A 51 -12.58 7.89 -17.21
C GLY A 51 -13.24 6.58 -17.63
N VAL A 52 -14.09 6.62 -18.66
CA VAL A 52 -14.81 5.45 -19.18
C VAL A 52 -14.30 5.11 -20.58
N SER A 53 -13.73 3.92 -20.77
CA SER A 53 -13.31 3.45 -22.10
C SER A 53 -14.29 2.45 -22.70
N GLY A 54 -14.18 2.22 -24.01
CA GLY A 54 -15.14 1.43 -24.80
C GLY A 54 -15.11 -0.06 -24.48
N SER A 55 -15.86 -0.48 -23.48
CA SER A 55 -16.04 -1.86 -23.05
C SER A 55 -17.51 -2.13 -22.76
N ILE A 56 -17.96 -3.36 -22.94
CA ILE A 56 -19.29 -3.78 -22.49
C ILE A 56 -19.49 -3.51 -21.00
N ALA A 57 -18.42 -3.58 -20.19
CA ALA A 57 -18.44 -3.30 -18.76
C ALA A 57 -18.71 -1.83 -18.41
N SER A 58 -18.91 -0.93 -19.39
CA SER A 58 -19.25 0.48 -19.17
C SER A 58 -20.56 0.66 -18.38
N TYR A 59 -21.49 -0.31 -18.40
CA TYR A 59 -22.70 -0.26 -17.58
C TYR A 59 -22.37 -0.26 -16.07
N LYS A 60 -21.30 -0.92 -15.64
CA LYS A 60 -20.84 -0.91 -14.24
C LYS A 60 -20.25 0.45 -13.85
N ALA A 61 -19.77 1.25 -14.81
CA ALA A 61 -19.32 2.60 -14.52
C ALA A 61 -20.46 3.53 -14.06
N ILE A 62 -21.69 3.24 -14.46
CA ILE A 62 -22.88 3.97 -13.97
C ILE A 62 -23.12 3.67 -12.48
N GLU A 63 -23.04 2.40 -12.11
CA GLU A 63 -23.16 1.98 -10.72
C GLU A 63 -22.04 2.61 -9.86
N LEU A 64 -20.80 2.52 -10.37
CA LEU A 64 -19.63 3.13 -9.71
C LEU A 64 -19.80 4.65 -9.55
N LEU A 65 -20.27 5.37 -10.57
CA LEU A 65 -20.56 6.80 -10.48
C LEU A 65 -21.54 7.08 -9.34
N ARG A 66 -22.64 6.32 -9.24
CA ARG A 66 -23.65 6.50 -8.18
C ARG A 66 -23.05 6.23 -6.79
N LEU A 67 -22.22 5.19 -6.65
CA LEU A 67 -21.53 4.88 -5.40
C LEU A 67 -20.58 6.01 -4.98
N LEU A 68 -19.79 6.55 -5.90
CA LEU A 68 -18.89 7.67 -5.62
C LEU A 68 -19.64 8.92 -5.16
N ILE A 69 -20.74 9.24 -5.84
CA ILE A 69 -21.60 10.40 -5.47
C ILE A 69 -22.28 10.17 -4.12
N SER A 70 -22.77 8.97 -3.83
CA SER A 70 -23.40 8.66 -2.53
C SER A 70 -22.43 8.80 -1.36
N GLU A 71 -21.12 8.62 -1.61
CA GLU A 71 -20.03 8.87 -0.65
C GLU A 71 -19.59 10.35 -0.61
N GLY A 72 -20.30 11.25 -1.28
CA GLY A 72 -20.06 12.69 -1.25
C GLY A 72 -19.00 13.21 -2.21
N ALA A 73 -18.50 12.39 -3.15
CA ALA A 73 -17.56 12.84 -4.16
C ALA A 73 -18.22 13.72 -5.22
N ARG A 74 -17.47 14.70 -5.73
CA ARG A 74 -17.81 15.43 -6.96
C ARG A 74 -17.15 14.72 -8.14
N VAL A 75 -17.95 14.17 -9.05
CA VAL A 75 -17.42 13.37 -10.14
C VAL A 75 -17.61 14.07 -11.48
N ASN A 76 -16.50 14.27 -12.20
CA ASN A 76 -16.49 14.64 -13.62
C ASN A 76 -16.25 13.39 -14.46
N VAL A 77 -17.01 13.19 -15.52
CA VAL A 77 -16.88 12.01 -16.36
C VAL A 77 -16.18 12.36 -17.68
N ALA A 78 -15.18 11.55 -18.03
CA ALA A 78 -14.52 11.62 -19.33
C ALA A 78 -14.72 10.30 -20.08
N MET A 79 -15.10 10.37 -21.35
CA MET A 79 -15.38 9.19 -22.17
C MET A 79 -14.47 9.13 -23.39
N SER A 80 -13.93 7.95 -23.68
CA SER A 80 -13.37 7.71 -25.01
C SER A 80 -14.46 7.67 -26.06
N ILE A 81 -14.14 7.95 -27.31
CA ILE A 81 -15.10 7.91 -28.43
C ILE A 81 -15.78 6.53 -28.56
N ASN A 82 -15.07 5.46 -28.22
CA ASN A 82 -15.65 4.11 -28.24
C ASN A 82 -16.59 3.85 -27.05
N ALA A 83 -16.42 4.52 -25.92
CA ALA A 83 -17.32 4.38 -24.78
C ALA A 83 -18.71 4.94 -25.10
N THR A 84 -18.78 6.02 -25.88
CA THR A 84 -20.06 6.64 -26.26
C THR A 84 -20.95 5.74 -27.15
N LYS A 85 -20.37 4.68 -27.72
CA LYS A 85 -21.12 3.66 -28.50
C LYS A 85 -21.82 2.63 -27.60
N PHE A 86 -21.37 2.45 -26.36
CA PHE A 86 -21.98 1.55 -25.39
C PHE A 86 -22.99 2.26 -24.51
N ILE A 87 -22.66 3.49 -24.07
CA ILE A 87 -23.51 4.31 -23.21
C ILE A 87 -23.39 5.75 -23.70
N THR A 88 -24.52 6.43 -23.80
CA THR A 88 -24.55 7.83 -24.23
C THR A 88 -24.00 8.75 -23.11
N PRO A 89 -23.30 9.83 -23.45
CA PRO A 89 -22.85 10.84 -22.48
C PRO A 89 -23.99 11.37 -21.60
N LEU A 90 -25.18 11.53 -22.18
CA LEU A 90 -26.39 12.00 -21.49
C LEU A 90 -26.72 11.20 -20.21
N THR A 91 -26.46 9.88 -20.21
CA THR A 91 -26.68 9.04 -19.02
C THR A 91 -25.79 9.47 -17.86
N PHE A 92 -24.53 9.74 -18.13
CA PHE A 92 -23.57 10.20 -17.12
C PHE A 92 -23.85 11.65 -16.70
N GLU A 93 -24.23 12.53 -17.63
CA GLU A 93 -24.60 13.92 -17.34
C GLU A 93 -25.81 13.99 -16.40
N ALA A 94 -26.86 13.21 -16.69
CA ALA A 94 -28.06 13.15 -15.85
C ALA A 94 -27.78 12.68 -14.42
N LEU A 95 -26.79 11.79 -14.22
CA LEU A 95 -26.44 11.24 -12.91
C LEU A 95 -25.42 12.07 -12.15
N SER A 96 -24.44 12.66 -12.84
CA SER A 96 -23.37 13.45 -12.22
C SER A 96 -23.74 14.91 -12.00
N GLY A 97 -24.73 15.42 -12.76
CA GLY A 97 -25.05 16.85 -12.80
C GLY A 97 -23.99 17.71 -13.50
N ASN A 98 -22.99 17.09 -14.15
CA ASN A 98 -21.91 17.76 -14.85
C ASN A 98 -21.88 17.34 -16.32
N SER A 99 -21.36 18.21 -17.22
CA SER A 99 -21.11 17.86 -18.59
C SER A 99 -20.07 16.74 -18.71
N VAL A 100 -20.20 15.87 -19.73
CA VAL A 100 -19.26 14.78 -20.00
C VAL A 100 -18.20 15.22 -21.00
N TYR A 101 -16.94 15.09 -20.63
CA TYR A 101 -15.82 15.35 -21.54
C TYR A 101 -15.59 14.16 -22.48
N SER A 102 -16.11 14.25 -23.70
CA SER A 102 -16.03 13.16 -24.70
C SER A 102 -15.35 13.54 -26.01
N GLN A 103 -15.09 14.84 -26.23
CA GLN A 103 -14.45 15.38 -27.43
C GLN A 103 -13.39 16.41 -27.06
N VAL A 104 -12.25 16.35 -27.73
CA VAL A 104 -11.14 17.33 -27.52
C VAL A 104 -11.52 18.71 -28.05
N PHE A 105 -12.24 18.75 -29.16
CA PHE A 105 -12.72 19.97 -29.80
C PHE A 105 -14.26 19.99 -29.79
N ASN A 106 -14.84 20.74 -28.89
CA ASN A 106 -16.28 20.95 -28.82
C ASN A 106 -16.58 22.39 -29.19
N SER A 107 -17.24 22.57 -30.35
CA SER A 107 -17.59 23.88 -30.90
C SER A 107 -18.61 24.68 -30.09
N ASN A 108 -19.29 24.03 -29.13
CA ASN A 108 -20.37 24.62 -28.37
C ASN A 108 -20.01 25.08 -26.95
N THR A 109 -18.76 24.89 -26.53
CA THR A 109 -18.28 25.35 -25.20
C THR A 109 -17.29 26.46 -25.31
N SER A 110 -17.50 27.57 -24.62
CA SER A 110 -16.61 28.75 -24.53
C SER A 110 -15.30 28.46 -23.77
N LEU A 111 -15.05 27.22 -23.36
CA LEU A 111 -13.90 26.81 -22.56
C LEU A 111 -12.89 26.03 -23.41
N LEU A 112 -12.02 26.76 -24.08
CA LEU A 112 -10.95 26.23 -24.93
C LEU A 112 -9.92 25.34 -24.21
N MET A 113 -10.01 25.16 -22.86
CA MET A 113 -9.07 24.39 -22.05
C MET A 113 -9.77 23.60 -20.92
N GLU A 114 -10.95 23.05 -21.20
CA GLU A 114 -11.75 22.31 -20.20
C GLU A 114 -10.99 21.17 -19.54
N HIS A 115 -10.24 20.37 -20.33
CA HIS A 115 -9.42 19.27 -19.83
C HIS A 115 -8.35 19.73 -18.81
N ILE A 116 -7.76 20.92 -18.98
CA ILE A 116 -6.76 21.45 -18.04
C ILE A 116 -7.42 21.85 -16.72
N GLN A 117 -8.63 22.46 -16.79
CA GLN A 117 -9.34 22.85 -15.57
C GLN A 117 -9.81 21.63 -14.76
N ILE A 118 -10.36 20.63 -15.44
CA ILE A 118 -10.78 19.36 -14.84
C ILE A 118 -9.57 18.66 -14.20
N SER A 119 -8.45 18.53 -14.94
CA SER A 119 -7.24 17.87 -14.47
C SER A 119 -6.62 18.56 -13.24
N LYS A 120 -6.52 19.90 -13.26
CA LYS A 120 -5.95 20.66 -12.13
C LYS A 120 -6.80 20.59 -10.85
N ALA A 121 -8.10 20.41 -11.00
CA ALA A 121 -9.02 20.43 -9.88
C ALA A 121 -9.23 19.06 -9.22
N ALA A 122 -8.82 17.97 -9.87
CA ALA A 122 -9.13 16.61 -9.44
C ALA A 122 -8.14 16.08 -8.40
N ASP A 123 -8.65 15.32 -7.44
CA ASP A 123 -7.87 14.59 -6.43
C ASP A 123 -7.50 13.19 -6.90
N LEU A 124 -8.25 12.61 -7.85
CA LEU A 124 -8.03 11.26 -8.41
C LEU A 124 -8.51 11.19 -9.85
N LEU A 125 -7.73 10.54 -10.70
CA LEU A 125 -8.18 10.00 -11.99
C LEU A 125 -8.44 8.50 -11.85
N LEU A 126 -9.69 8.08 -12.03
CA LEU A 126 -10.13 6.68 -12.02
C LEU A 126 -10.53 6.27 -13.44
N ILE A 127 -9.80 5.34 -14.06
CA ILE A 127 -10.17 4.78 -15.37
C ILE A 127 -10.85 3.44 -15.17
N ALA A 128 -12.18 3.40 -15.28
CA ALA A 128 -13.00 2.23 -15.08
C ALA A 128 -14.25 2.25 -15.97
N PRO A 129 -14.41 1.30 -16.92
CA PRO A 129 -13.46 0.24 -17.30
C PRO A 129 -12.27 0.78 -18.10
N ALA A 130 -11.11 0.11 -17.98
CA ALA A 130 -9.93 0.36 -18.79
C ALA A 130 -9.69 -0.80 -19.77
N THR A 131 -9.89 -0.54 -21.06
CA THR A 131 -9.61 -1.50 -22.13
C THR A 131 -8.12 -1.62 -22.44
N ALA A 132 -7.69 -2.70 -23.12
CA ALA A 132 -6.31 -2.84 -23.60
C ALA A 132 -5.88 -1.64 -24.48
N GLY A 133 -6.81 -1.07 -25.25
CA GLY A 133 -6.54 0.09 -26.10
C GLY A 133 -6.18 1.34 -25.29
N ILE A 134 -6.97 1.70 -24.26
CA ILE A 134 -6.65 2.86 -23.42
C ILE A 134 -5.38 2.63 -22.61
N ILE A 135 -5.15 1.42 -22.07
CA ILE A 135 -3.92 1.05 -21.36
C ILE A 135 -2.71 1.24 -22.28
N GLY A 136 -2.80 0.76 -23.54
CA GLY A 136 -1.74 0.93 -24.54
C GLY A 136 -1.44 2.39 -24.86
N LYS A 137 -2.48 3.23 -25.06
CA LYS A 137 -2.33 4.66 -25.31
C LYS A 137 -1.64 5.38 -24.14
N VAL A 138 -2.18 5.20 -22.94
CA VAL A 138 -1.67 5.81 -21.71
C VAL A 138 -0.23 5.41 -21.43
N ALA A 139 0.10 4.10 -21.56
CA ALA A 139 1.44 3.59 -21.35
C ALA A 139 2.49 4.21 -22.31
N ASN A 140 2.06 4.62 -23.51
CA ASN A 140 2.94 5.14 -24.56
C ASN A 140 2.75 6.66 -24.83
N GLY A 141 1.91 7.35 -24.06
CA GLY A 141 1.70 8.80 -24.19
C GLY A 141 0.96 9.20 -25.48
N ILE A 142 0.12 8.30 -26.02
CA ILE A 142 -0.69 8.56 -27.23
C ILE A 142 -1.92 9.37 -26.81
N VAL A 143 -2.10 10.53 -27.43
CA VAL A 143 -3.13 11.54 -27.10
C VAL A 143 -4.00 11.80 -28.29
N ASP A 144 -4.91 10.87 -28.58
CA ASP A 144 -5.77 10.90 -29.78
C ASP A 144 -7.28 10.91 -29.47
N ASP A 145 -7.65 10.87 -28.18
CA ASP A 145 -9.02 10.99 -27.71
C ASP A 145 -9.12 11.80 -26.40
N ALA A 146 -10.34 12.15 -26.00
CA ALA A 146 -10.61 12.96 -24.82
C ALA A 146 -10.01 12.36 -23.53
N LEU A 147 -10.14 11.03 -23.33
CA LEU A 147 -9.66 10.37 -22.13
C LEU A 147 -8.14 10.31 -22.06
N SER A 148 -7.47 9.99 -23.18
CA SER A 148 -6.01 9.96 -23.24
C SER A 148 -5.39 11.35 -23.11
N ASN A 149 -6.05 12.39 -23.67
CA ASN A 149 -5.66 13.78 -23.51
C ASN A 149 -5.71 14.21 -22.04
N LEU A 150 -6.82 13.90 -21.38
CA LEU A 150 -7.02 14.23 -19.97
C LEU A 150 -6.02 13.50 -19.06
N TYR A 151 -5.71 12.23 -19.33
CA TYR A 151 -4.68 11.51 -18.60
C TYR A 151 -3.30 12.19 -18.69
N VAL A 152 -2.85 12.59 -19.86
CA VAL A 152 -1.53 13.22 -20.05
C VAL A 152 -1.45 14.60 -19.39
N SER A 153 -2.58 15.30 -19.26
CA SER A 153 -2.66 16.59 -18.56
C SER A 153 -2.80 16.48 -17.03
N TYR A 154 -3.00 15.26 -16.51
CA TYR A 154 -3.20 15.02 -15.08
C TYR A 154 -1.92 14.50 -14.42
N SER A 155 -1.54 15.09 -13.29
CA SER A 155 -0.32 14.74 -12.54
C SER A 155 -0.58 14.11 -11.16
N GLY A 156 -1.84 13.94 -10.77
CA GLY A 156 -2.21 13.37 -9.48
C GLY A 156 -2.29 11.83 -9.48
N PRO A 157 -2.78 11.25 -8.37
CA PRO A 157 -2.98 9.81 -8.25
C PRO A 157 -3.89 9.25 -9.34
N THR A 158 -3.49 8.15 -9.96
CA THR A 158 -4.30 7.47 -10.98
C THR A 158 -4.55 6.02 -10.60
N LEU A 159 -5.82 5.61 -10.68
CA LEU A 159 -6.27 4.23 -10.47
C LEU A 159 -6.88 3.69 -11.76
N VAL A 160 -6.47 2.49 -12.15
CA VAL A 160 -6.92 1.84 -13.38
C VAL A 160 -7.58 0.50 -13.05
N ALA A 161 -8.79 0.29 -13.53
CA ALA A 161 -9.54 -0.96 -13.40
C ALA A 161 -9.70 -1.61 -14.80
N PRO A 162 -8.86 -2.59 -15.15
CA PRO A 162 -8.90 -3.26 -16.46
C PRO A 162 -10.19 -4.03 -16.69
N ALA A 163 -10.68 -4.02 -17.95
CA ALA A 163 -11.78 -4.84 -18.40
C ALA A 163 -11.60 -5.21 -19.87
N MET A 164 -11.35 -6.49 -20.14
CA MET A 164 -11.11 -7.03 -21.48
C MET A 164 -11.27 -8.55 -21.49
N ASN A 165 -11.23 -9.15 -22.68
CA ASN A 165 -11.15 -10.60 -22.80
C ASN A 165 -9.89 -11.16 -22.13
N ASP A 166 -9.94 -12.39 -21.64
CA ASP A 166 -8.84 -13.08 -20.94
C ASP A 166 -7.58 -13.23 -21.80
N ALA A 167 -7.73 -13.59 -23.08
CA ALA A 167 -6.60 -13.65 -24.00
C ALA A 167 -5.94 -12.28 -24.23
N MET A 168 -6.74 -11.20 -24.27
CA MET A 168 -6.21 -9.84 -24.34
C MET A 168 -5.47 -9.46 -23.06
N TYR A 169 -6.01 -9.82 -21.89
CA TYR A 169 -5.35 -9.53 -20.61
C TYR A 169 -4.05 -10.34 -20.44
N ALA A 170 -4.02 -11.58 -20.96
CA ALA A 170 -2.82 -12.42 -20.95
C ALA A 170 -1.77 -12.01 -22.01
N ASN A 171 -2.14 -11.17 -22.99
CA ASN A 171 -1.24 -10.78 -24.07
C ASN A 171 0.02 -10.10 -23.55
N PRO A 172 1.24 -10.53 -23.97
CA PRO A 172 2.51 -9.97 -23.48
C PRO A 172 2.62 -8.45 -23.63
N ALA A 173 2.11 -7.86 -24.72
CA ALA A 173 2.15 -6.42 -24.93
C ALA A 173 1.27 -5.68 -23.91
N VAL A 174 0.10 -6.23 -23.58
CA VAL A 174 -0.80 -5.64 -22.57
C VAL A 174 -0.17 -5.75 -21.18
N LYS A 175 0.39 -6.90 -20.82
CA LYS A 175 1.13 -7.09 -19.55
C LYS A 175 2.29 -6.13 -19.43
N LEU A 176 3.08 -5.97 -20.49
CA LEU A 176 4.22 -5.01 -20.50
C LEU A 176 3.73 -3.57 -20.31
N ASN A 177 2.65 -3.16 -20.95
CA ASN A 177 2.06 -1.83 -20.75
C ASN A 177 1.59 -1.61 -19.30
N ILE A 178 0.97 -2.62 -18.69
CA ILE A 178 0.54 -2.57 -17.28
C ILE A 178 1.76 -2.42 -16.36
N VAL A 179 2.82 -3.20 -16.56
CA VAL A 179 4.08 -3.10 -15.79
C VAL A 179 4.67 -1.69 -15.94
N LYS A 180 4.80 -1.19 -17.18
CA LYS A 180 5.31 0.16 -17.47
C LYS A 180 4.52 1.27 -16.76
N MET A 181 3.19 1.12 -16.64
CA MET A 181 2.35 2.07 -15.93
C MET A 181 2.51 1.93 -14.40
N LYS A 182 2.60 0.70 -13.87
CA LYS A 182 2.87 0.43 -12.44
C LYS A 182 4.23 1.02 -12.03
N ASP A 183 5.25 0.91 -12.85
CA ASP A 183 6.59 1.49 -12.62
C ASP A 183 6.57 3.02 -12.55
N ARG A 184 5.59 3.66 -13.19
CA ARG A 184 5.32 5.12 -13.09
C ARG A 184 4.47 5.51 -11.87
N GLY A 185 4.12 4.55 -11.00
CA GLY A 185 3.32 4.79 -9.80
C GLY A 185 1.81 4.76 -10.01
N ILE A 186 1.32 4.30 -11.17
CA ILE A 186 -0.11 4.13 -11.42
C ILE A 186 -0.60 2.87 -10.73
N GLN A 187 -1.69 3.00 -9.97
CA GLN A 187 -2.29 1.89 -9.26
C GLN A 187 -3.28 1.13 -10.15
N PHE A 188 -3.32 -0.18 -9.97
CA PHE A 188 -4.23 -1.07 -10.70
C PHE A 188 -5.05 -1.90 -9.73
N ILE A 189 -6.34 -2.06 -10.03
CA ILE A 189 -7.17 -3.11 -9.45
C ILE A 189 -7.11 -4.29 -10.41
N GLU A 190 -6.77 -5.47 -9.91
CA GLU A 190 -6.74 -6.66 -10.75
C GLU A 190 -8.17 -7.01 -11.22
N PRO A 191 -8.33 -7.37 -12.50
CA PRO A 191 -9.63 -7.82 -12.99
C PRO A 191 -10.02 -9.16 -12.37
N GLU A 192 -11.32 -9.35 -12.17
CA GLU A 192 -11.86 -10.58 -11.59
C GLU A 192 -11.80 -11.75 -12.58
N HIS A 193 -11.75 -12.96 -12.01
CA HIS A 193 -11.92 -14.20 -12.72
C HIS A 193 -13.41 -14.56 -12.79
N GLY A 194 -13.92 -14.93 -13.96
CA GLY A 194 -15.31 -15.31 -14.13
C GLY A 194 -15.71 -15.45 -15.58
N GLU A 195 -17.00 -15.63 -15.82
CA GLU A 195 -17.58 -15.66 -17.16
C GLU A 195 -17.48 -14.28 -17.82
N LEU A 196 -16.96 -14.24 -19.02
CA LEU A 196 -16.79 -13.07 -19.86
C LEU A 196 -17.91 -12.97 -20.91
N ALA A 197 -18.13 -11.77 -21.45
CA ALA A 197 -19.19 -11.54 -22.45
C ALA A 197 -19.07 -12.36 -23.72
N CYS A 198 -17.91 -12.93 -24.01
CA CYS A 198 -17.68 -13.85 -25.12
C CYS A 198 -17.96 -15.33 -24.80
N GLY A 199 -18.41 -15.64 -23.55
CA GLY A 199 -18.66 -17.00 -23.07
C GLY A 199 -17.44 -17.76 -22.57
N SER A 200 -16.22 -17.19 -22.64
CA SER A 200 -15.05 -17.78 -21.99
C SER A 200 -15.04 -17.52 -20.47
N ILE A 201 -14.40 -18.41 -19.73
CA ILE A 201 -14.15 -18.23 -18.29
C ILE A 201 -12.68 -17.93 -18.12
N GLY A 202 -12.37 -16.74 -17.58
CA GLY A 202 -10.99 -16.29 -17.42
C GLY A 202 -10.85 -15.01 -16.62
N GLN A 203 -9.63 -14.52 -16.50
CA GLN A 203 -9.31 -13.25 -15.84
C GLN A 203 -9.44 -12.09 -16.83
N GLY A 204 -10.33 -11.15 -16.61
CA GLY A 204 -10.54 -10.01 -17.50
C GLY A 204 -11.80 -9.21 -17.20
N ARG A 205 -12.65 -9.71 -16.30
CA ARG A 205 -13.87 -9.03 -15.86
C ARG A 205 -13.53 -7.81 -15.00
N LEU A 206 -14.21 -6.69 -15.25
CA LEU A 206 -14.07 -5.50 -14.40
C LEU A 206 -14.33 -5.85 -12.93
N ALA A 207 -13.46 -5.43 -12.05
CA ALA A 207 -13.66 -5.55 -10.61
C ALA A 207 -15.01 -4.98 -10.19
N GLU A 208 -15.62 -5.53 -9.15
CA GLU A 208 -16.92 -5.08 -8.69
C GLU A 208 -16.86 -3.60 -8.25
N PRO A 209 -17.88 -2.79 -8.56
CA PRO A 209 -17.90 -1.36 -8.25
C PRO A 209 -17.63 -1.02 -6.79
N LEU A 210 -18.08 -1.88 -5.85
CA LEU A 210 -17.78 -1.71 -4.42
C LEU A 210 -16.29 -1.88 -4.11
N ASN A 211 -15.60 -2.83 -4.74
CA ASN A 211 -14.16 -3.05 -4.55
C ASN A 211 -13.35 -1.87 -5.09
N ILE A 212 -13.81 -1.29 -6.22
CA ILE A 212 -13.21 -0.08 -6.80
C ILE A 212 -13.41 1.10 -5.84
N LEU A 213 -14.62 1.29 -5.33
CA LEU A 213 -14.93 2.35 -4.35
C LEU A 213 -14.04 2.26 -3.11
N GLU A 214 -13.89 1.08 -2.52
CA GLU A 214 -13.04 0.90 -1.33
C GLU A 214 -11.57 1.24 -1.62
N THR A 215 -11.08 0.93 -2.82
CA THR A 215 -9.72 1.31 -3.24
C THR A 215 -9.60 2.83 -3.42
N VAL A 216 -10.60 3.47 -4.00
CA VAL A 216 -10.69 4.94 -4.13
C VAL A 216 -10.65 5.59 -2.74
N LYS A 217 -11.43 5.08 -1.78
CA LYS A 217 -11.41 5.56 -0.39
C LYS A 217 -10.03 5.44 0.23
N LYS A 218 -9.36 4.31 0.07
CA LYS A 218 -7.98 4.10 0.56
C LYS A 218 -7.02 5.13 -0.01
N ILE A 219 -7.07 5.40 -1.31
CA ILE A 219 -6.19 6.38 -1.98
C ILE A 219 -6.46 7.80 -1.49
N LEU A 220 -7.73 8.23 -1.49
CA LEU A 220 -8.12 9.62 -1.21
C LEU A 220 -8.11 9.97 0.27
N ASN A 221 -8.29 8.98 1.15
CA ASN A 221 -8.23 9.16 2.59
C ASN A 221 -6.85 8.80 3.16
N SER A 222 -5.86 8.51 2.30
CA SER A 222 -4.49 8.33 2.75
C SER A 222 -4.04 9.59 3.50
N LYS A 223 -3.82 9.44 4.78
CA LYS A 223 -3.35 10.52 5.65
C LYS A 223 -1.98 10.96 5.13
N LYS A 224 -1.77 12.26 4.89
CA LYS A 224 -0.44 12.82 4.61
C LYS A 224 0.25 13.24 5.93
N ASP A 225 -0.01 12.47 6.97
CA ASP A 225 0.40 12.77 8.33
C ASP A 225 1.89 12.51 8.62
N PHE A 226 2.61 11.92 7.66
CA PHE A 226 4.08 11.82 7.67
C PHE A 226 4.75 12.86 6.77
N HIS A 227 4.00 13.84 6.25
CA HIS A 227 4.59 14.91 5.45
C HIS A 227 5.69 15.65 6.21
N GLY A 228 6.85 15.84 5.57
CA GLY A 228 8.04 16.47 6.14
C GLY A 228 8.87 15.55 7.06
N LEU A 229 8.39 14.36 7.43
CA LEU A 229 9.16 13.41 8.22
C LEU A 229 10.12 12.61 7.33
N ARG A 230 11.31 12.33 7.86
CA ARG A 230 12.32 11.47 7.24
C ARG A 230 12.27 10.09 7.87
N VAL A 231 11.96 9.08 7.07
CA VAL A 231 11.83 7.68 7.51
C VAL A 231 12.92 6.84 6.86
N LEU A 232 13.75 6.21 7.69
CA LEU A 232 14.79 5.30 7.27
C LEU A 232 14.30 3.86 7.48
N VAL A 233 14.30 3.06 6.43
CA VAL A 233 13.83 1.67 6.47
C VAL A 233 14.93 0.74 5.99
N THR A 234 15.18 -0.36 6.72
CA THR A 234 16.02 -1.44 6.22
C THR A 234 15.16 -2.62 5.75
N ALA A 235 15.59 -3.32 4.70
CA ALA A 235 14.85 -4.44 4.12
C ALA A 235 15.79 -5.52 3.56
N GLY A 236 15.21 -6.68 3.23
CA GLY A 236 15.91 -7.79 2.64
C GLY A 236 16.87 -8.50 3.60
N PRO A 237 17.52 -9.57 3.14
CA PRO A 237 18.57 -10.25 3.89
C PRO A 237 19.93 -9.61 3.64
N THR A 238 20.89 -9.81 4.54
CA THR A 238 22.31 -9.65 4.20
C THR A 238 22.87 -10.98 3.67
N GLN A 239 23.94 -10.90 2.93
CA GLN A 239 24.66 -12.03 2.36
C GLN A 239 26.14 -11.94 2.74
N GLU A 240 26.58 -12.87 3.59
CA GLU A 240 27.97 -12.93 4.07
C GLU A 240 28.73 -13.93 3.22
N SER A 241 29.65 -13.44 2.39
CA SER A 241 30.33 -14.26 1.40
C SER A 241 31.27 -15.26 2.03
N LEU A 242 31.22 -16.52 1.59
CA LEU A 242 32.19 -17.59 1.91
C LEU A 242 33.33 -17.63 0.87
N ASP A 243 32.95 -17.47 -0.38
CA ASP A 243 33.81 -17.45 -1.55
C ASP A 243 33.14 -16.61 -2.67
N PRO A 244 33.72 -16.41 -3.84
CA PRO A 244 33.11 -15.64 -4.93
C PRO A 244 31.73 -16.17 -5.41
N VAL A 245 31.34 -17.37 -5.01
CA VAL A 245 30.13 -18.05 -5.51
C VAL A 245 29.10 -18.30 -4.41
N ARG A 246 29.54 -18.51 -3.16
CA ARG A 246 28.69 -18.95 -2.05
C ARG A 246 28.67 -17.90 -0.96
N PHE A 247 27.52 -17.83 -0.27
CA PHE A 247 27.28 -16.93 0.85
C PHE A 247 26.32 -17.56 1.88
N ILE A 248 26.37 -17.07 3.09
CA ILE A 248 25.41 -17.34 4.15
C ILE A 248 24.37 -16.20 4.13
N THR A 249 23.09 -16.52 4.27
CA THR A 249 22.01 -15.55 4.26
C THR A 249 20.80 -16.08 4.99
N ASN A 250 19.93 -15.16 5.43
CA ASN A 250 18.62 -15.47 5.98
C ASN A 250 17.55 -15.57 4.86
N PRO A 251 16.52 -16.41 4.98
CA PRO A 251 15.50 -16.60 3.94
C PRO A 251 14.49 -15.43 3.90
N SER A 252 14.94 -14.19 3.84
CA SER A 252 14.07 -13.00 3.79
C SER A 252 13.79 -12.58 2.34
N SER A 253 12.52 -12.28 2.05
CA SER A 253 12.09 -11.74 0.75
C SER A 253 12.18 -10.22 0.66
N GLY A 254 12.38 -9.50 1.77
CA GLY A 254 12.33 -8.04 1.82
C GLY A 254 10.92 -7.42 1.80
N LYS A 255 9.86 -8.18 1.51
CA LYS A 255 8.49 -7.70 1.29
C LYS A 255 7.97 -6.79 2.42
N MET A 256 8.27 -7.09 3.69
CA MET A 256 7.77 -6.29 4.82
C MET A 256 8.39 -4.88 4.83
N GLY A 257 9.71 -4.77 4.70
CA GLY A 257 10.40 -3.47 4.65
C GLY A 257 9.98 -2.63 3.45
N TYR A 258 9.81 -3.26 2.29
CA TYR A 258 9.28 -2.57 1.10
C TYR A 258 7.85 -2.08 1.31
N ALA A 259 6.97 -2.88 1.93
CA ALA A 259 5.60 -2.47 2.26
C ALA A 259 5.58 -1.25 3.20
N VAL A 260 6.42 -1.26 4.25
CA VAL A 260 6.56 -0.14 5.19
C VAL A 260 7.10 1.11 4.49
N ALA A 261 8.12 0.97 3.64
CA ALA A 261 8.68 2.09 2.87
C ALA A 261 7.63 2.72 1.94
N CYS A 262 6.83 1.89 1.23
CA CYS A 262 5.74 2.37 0.38
C CYS A 262 4.66 3.07 1.21
N ALA A 263 4.20 2.48 2.31
CA ALA A 263 3.17 3.07 3.16
C ALA A 263 3.62 4.42 3.75
N ALA A 264 4.87 4.54 4.20
CA ALA A 264 5.42 5.80 4.70
C ALA A 264 5.49 6.87 3.61
N ARG A 265 5.98 6.52 2.40
CA ARG A 265 5.99 7.41 1.22
C ARG A 265 4.57 7.88 0.87
N ASP A 266 3.62 6.96 0.82
CA ASP A 266 2.23 7.26 0.45
C ASP A 266 1.56 8.18 1.49
N ARG A 267 2.04 8.15 2.73
CA ARG A 267 1.67 9.09 3.81
C ARG A 267 2.49 10.39 3.81
N GLY A 268 3.32 10.61 2.81
CA GLY A 268 4.03 11.87 2.56
C GLY A 268 5.42 11.97 3.21
N ALA A 269 5.98 10.88 3.73
CA ALA A 269 7.34 10.86 4.27
C ALA A 269 8.40 10.96 3.16
N ASN A 270 9.55 11.56 3.50
CA ASN A 270 10.78 11.40 2.75
C ASN A 270 11.44 10.08 3.18
N VAL A 271 11.35 9.05 2.34
CA VAL A 271 11.78 7.69 2.69
C VAL A 271 13.14 7.38 2.08
N THR A 272 14.07 6.86 2.91
CA THR A 272 15.28 6.19 2.46
C THR A 272 15.16 4.70 2.77
N LEU A 273 15.23 3.86 1.74
CA LEU A 273 15.19 2.40 1.84
C LEU A 273 16.58 1.83 1.60
N ILE A 274 17.19 1.22 2.63
CA ILE A 274 18.44 0.46 2.56
C ILE A 274 18.08 -1.02 2.43
N SER A 275 18.45 -1.67 1.34
CA SER A 275 18.04 -3.07 1.12
C SER A 275 19.21 -3.98 0.80
N GLY A 276 19.25 -5.10 1.50
CA GLY A 276 20.01 -6.27 1.07
C GLY A 276 19.41 -6.87 -0.21
N PRO A 277 20.09 -7.87 -0.83
CA PRO A 277 19.66 -8.44 -2.10
C PRO A 277 18.28 -9.10 -2.02
N CYS A 278 17.36 -8.65 -2.84
CA CYS A 278 16.05 -9.26 -3.01
C CYS A 278 15.55 -9.08 -4.46
N HIS A 279 14.51 -9.84 -4.85
CA HIS A 279 13.94 -9.82 -6.21
C HIS A 279 12.78 -8.81 -6.37
N LEU A 280 12.67 -7.83 -5.47
CA LEU A 280 11.61 -6.83 -5.54
C LEU A 280 12.05 -5.63 -6.39
N THR A 281 11.12 -5.11 -7.19
CA THR A 281 11.33 -3.86 -7.91
C THR A 281 11.38 -2.70 -6.91
N VAL A 282 12.37 -1.82 -7.09
CA VAL A 282 12.50 -0.62 -6.25
C VAL A 282 11.30 0.31 -6.48
N PRO A 283 10.54 0.65 -5.44
CA PRO A 283 9.39 1.52 -5.59
C PRO A 283 9.80 2.93 -6.01
N ALA A 284 9.05 3.54 -6.93
CA ALA A 284 9.27 4.94 -7.31
C ALA A 284 8.99 5.90 -6.15
N GLY A 285 9.64 7.06 -6.14
CA GLY A 285 9.36 8.14 -5.19
C GLY A 285 9.99 7.99 -3.81
N LEU A 286 11.02 7.14 -3.67
CA LEU A 286 11.86 7.03 -2.47
C LEU A 286 13.35 6.99 -2.84
N SER A 287 14.23 7.30 -1.88
CA SER A 287 15.67 7.12 -2.01
C SER A 287 16.04 5.67 -1.75
N PHE A 288 16.77 5.04 -2.68
CA PHE A 288 17.15 3.63 -2.56
C PHE A 288 18.66 3.47 -2.44
N ILE A 289 19.09 2.64 -1.49
CA ILE A 289 20.48 2.28 -1.25
C ILE A 289 20.57 0.76 -1.21
N SER A 290 21.32 0.15 -2.12
CA SER A 290 21.61 -1.28 -2.07
C SER A 290 22.82 -1.55 -1.19
N CYS A 291 22.77 -2.60 -0.40
CA CYS A 291 23.89 -3.13 0.35
C CYS A 291 23.89 -4.66 0.23
N ARG A 292 25.01 -5.30 0.54
CA ARG A 292 25.11 -6.76 0.47
C ARG A 292 25.37 -7.38 1.83
N THR A 293 26.25 -6.82 2.61
CA THR A 293 26.70 -7.37 3.88
C THR A 293 26.12 -6.64 5.07
N ALA A 294 26.18 -7.25 6.27
CA ALA A 294 25.82 -6.62 7.53
C ALA A 294 26.65 -5.35 7.79
N ILE A 295 27.93 -5.37 7.48
CA ILE A 295 28.84 -4.22 7.62
C ILE A 295 28.40 -3.06 6.72
N GLU A 296 28.11 -3.32 5.44
CA GLU A 296 27.62 -2.29 4.52
C GLU A 296 26.30 -1.71 4.98
N MET A 297 25.36 -2.55 5.45
CA MET A 297 24.09 -2.10 5.99
C MET A 297 24.28 -1.22 7.22
N ASN A 298 25.17 -1.62 8.16
CA ASN A 298 25.50 -0.81 9.34
C ASN A 298 26.03 0.57 8.94
N GLN A 299 26.99 0.64 8.04
CA GLN A 299 27.57 1.90 7.55
C GLN A 299 26.52 2.83 6.93
N HIS A 300 25.61 2.28 6.12
CA HIS A 300 24.55 3.07 5.52
C HIS A 300 23.50 3.54 6.55
N VAL A 301 23.15 2.68 7.52
CA VAL A 301 22.21 3.07 8.60
C VAL A 301 22.84 4.16 9.45
N GLU A 302 24.08 4.02 9.91
CA GLU A 302 24.78 5.05 10.70
C GLU A 302 24.84 6.40 9.99
N LYS A 303 25.18 6.40 8.71
CA LYS A 303 25.27 7.60 7.87
C LYS A 303 23.97 8.38 7.80
N HIS A 304 22.81 7.70 7.77
CA HIS A 304 21.50 8.33 7.57
C HIS A 304 20.68 8.45 8.86
N PHE A 305 21.13 7.85 9.97
CA PHE A 305 20.38 7.80 11.21
C PHE A 305 20.18 9.17 11.87
N LEU A 306 21.23 9.97 11.94
CA LEU A 306 21.15 11.28 12.59
C LEU A 306 20.17 12.23 11.91
N ASP A 307 19.96 12.03 10.62
CA ASP A 307 19.06 12.85 9.80
C ASP A 307 17.63 12.31 9.76
N CYS A 308 17.34 11.11 10.25
CA CYS A 308 16.00 10.56 10.23
C CYS A 308 15.19 10.92 11.47
N ASN A 309 13.86 10.91 11.36
CA ASN A 309 12.93 11.03 12.46
C ASN A 309 12.51 9.64 12.97
N VAL A 310 12.44 8.67 12.07
CA VAL A 310 12.04 7.29 12.35
C VAL A 310 13.00 6.34 11.66
N LEU A 311 13.51 5.36 12.42
CA LEU A 311 14.23 4.20 11.88
C LEU A 311 13.37 2.94 12.05
N ILE A 312 13.20 2.17 10.97
CA ILE A 312 12.48 0.90 10.98
C ILE A 312 13.41 -0.20 10.49
N MET A 313 13.90 -1.02 11.43
CA MET A 313 14.85 -2.10 11.18
C MET A 313 14.11 -3.40 10.88
N SER A 314 13.74 -3.59 9.60
CA SER A 314 13.00 -4.77 9.13
C SER A 314 13.86 -5.76 8.33
N ALA A 315 15.12 -5.44 8.09
CA ALA A 315 16.06 -6.33 7.42
C ALA A 315 16.37 -7.58 8.25
N ALA A 316 16.55 -8.70 7.58
CA ALA A 316 17.06 -9.93 8.19
C ALA A 316 18.59 -9.98 8.10
N VAL A 317 19.24 -9.26 9.00
CA VAL A 317 20.69 -9.17 9.08
C VAL A 317 21.25 -10.51 9.56
N GLY A 318 22.33 -10.98 8.95
CA GLY A 318 23.04 -12.18 9.41
C GLY A 318 23.76 -11.93 10.74
N ASP A 319 23.55 -12.79 11.73
CA ASP A 319 24.20 -12.70 13.05
C ASP A 319 25.65 -13.14 13.01
N PHE A 320 26.05 -13.90 11.99
CA PHE A 320 27.38 -14.44 11.82
C PHE A 320 27.90 -14.25 10.38
N ALA A 321 29.19 -13.96 10.26
CA ALA A 321 29.92 -13.89 9.01
C ALA A 321 31.14 -14.80 9.07
N PRO A 322 31.67 -15.33 7.92
CA PRO A 322 32.91 -16.09 7.90
C PRO A 322 34.08 -15.27 8.42
N SER A 323 34.96 -15.92 9.24
CA SER A 323 36.18 -15.29 9.74
C SER A 323 37.14 -14.88 8.60
N GLN A 324 37.09 -15.63 7.50
CA GLN A 324 37.86 -15.38 6.28
C GLN A 324 37.03 -15.66 5.04
N ILE A 325 37.14 -14.77 4.05
CA ILE A 325 36.51 -14.95 2.74
C ILE A 325 37.55 -15.55 1.80
N GLU A 326 37.27 -16.73 1.26
CA GLU A 326 38.14 -17.40 0.31
C GLU A 326 38.17 -16.63 -1.03
N LYS A 327 39.40 -16.37 -1.55
CA LYS A 327 39.57 -15.65 -2.82
C LYS A 327 39.12 -16.47 -4.04
N GLU A 328 39.20 -17.81 -3.92
CA GLU A 328 38.79 -18.73 -4.96
C GLU A 328 37.64 -19.61 -4.50
N LYS A 329 36.84 -20.10 -5.47
CA LYS A 329 35.76 -21.04 -5.19
C LYS A 329 36.27 -22.25 -4.41
N ILE A 330 35.69 -22.52 -3.24
CA ILE A 330 35.98 -23.70 -2.43
C ILE A 330 35.69 -24.98 -3.24
N LYS A 331 36.71 -25.79 -3.52
CA LYS A 331 36.59 -27.02 -4.31
C LYS A 331 36.37 -28.24 -3.38
N LYS A 332 35.53 -29.17 -3.79
CA LYS A 332 35.21 -30.41 -3.05
C LYS A 332 36.36 -31.43 -3.05
N LYS A 333 37.60 -31.05 -3.43
CA LYS A 333 38.72 -31.97 -3.57
C LYS A 333 38.94 -32.75 -2.26
N ASN A 334 38.64 -34.06 -2.26
CA ASN A 334 39.01 -35.04 -1.21
C ASN A 334 38.65 -34.66 0.25
N LYS A 335 37.74 -33.70 0.46
CA LYS A 335 37.23 -33.32 1.78
C LYS A 335 35.85 -33.92 1.97
N SER A 336 35.71 -34.80 2.95
CA SER A 336 34.38 -35.32 3.37
C SER A 336 33.55 -34.29 4.17
N ILE A 337 34.25 -33.35 4.79
CA ILE A 337 33.64 -32.32 5.66
C ILE A 337 34.26 -30.95 5.33
N LEU A 338 33.46 -29.90 5.29
CA LEU A 338 33.89 -28.52 5.26
C LEU A 338 33.53 -27.87 6.61
N THR A 339 34.53 -27.47 7.37
CA THR A 339 34.36 -26.71 8.61
C THR A 339 34.47 -25.21 8.29
N LEU A 340 33.53 -24.41 8.75
CA LEU A 340 33.54 -22.95 8.63
C LEU A 340 33.67 -22.34 10.01
N GLU A 341 34.61 -21.42 10.16
CA GLU A 341 34.71 -20.58 11.35
C GLU A 341 33.92 -19.31 11.10
N LEU A 342 32.93 -19.05 11.98
CA LEU A 342 32.05 -17.91 11.88
C LEU A 342 32.30 -16.98 13.08
N LEU A 343 32.37 -15.68 12.80
CA LEU A 343 32.45 -14.62 13.79
C LEU A 343 31.13 -13.87 13.86
N PRO A 344 30.71 -13.40 15.05
CA PRO A 344 29.53 -12.54 15.18
C PRO A 344 29.67 -11.27 14.35
N THR A 345 28.61 -10.88 13.67
CA THR A 345 28.52 -9.59 13.00
C THR A 345 28.29 -8.46 14.00
N GLU A 346 28.50 -7.22 13.59
CA GLU A 346 28.16 -6.06 14.41
C GLU A 346 26.64 -5.94 14.58
N ASP A 347 26.21 -5.67 15.82
CA ASP A 347 24.80 -5.39 16.12
C ASP A 347 24.47 -3.94 15.76
N ILE A 348 23.84 -3.76 14.59
CA ILE A 348 23.49 -2.44 14.05
C ILE A 348 22.64 -1.65 15.05
N LEU A 349 21.64 -2.26 15.67
CA LEU A 349 20.78 -1.57 16.64
C LEU A 349 21.56 -1.12 17.86
N LYS A 350 22.49 -1.93 18.37
CA LYS A 350 23.34 -1.59 19.50
C LYS A 350 24.27 -0.41 19.18
N ASN A 351 24.74 -0.31 17.94
CA ASN A 351 25.58 0.81 17.50
C ASN A 351 24.74 2.09 17.37
N ILE A 352 23.58 1.99 16.75
CA ILE A 352 22.69 3.13 16.49
C ILE A 352 22.10 3.73 17.77
N ILE A 353 21.76 2.90 18.76
CA ILE A 353 21.19 3.38 20.02
C ILE A 353 22.11 4.34 20.77
N ARG A 354 23.44 4.19 20.63
CA ARG A 354 24.42 5.11 21.20
C ARG A 354 24.38 6.50 20.56
N LEU A 355 23.86 6.59 19.33
CA LEU A 355 23.71 7.82 18.55
C LEU A 355 22.29 8.41 18.68
N LYS A 356 21.36 7.67 19.30
CA LYS A 356 19.95 8.04 19.40
C LYS A 356 19.80 9.29 20.25
N THR A 357 19.07 10.27 19.72
CA THR A 357 18.70 11.50 20.44
C THR A 357 17.17 11.63 20.54
N LYS A 358 16.50 11.87 19.42
CA LYS A 358 15.04 12.05 19.33
C LYS A 358 14.36 11.02 18.41
N GLN A 359 15.15 10.27 17.65
CA GLN A 359 14.65 9.33 16.65
C GLN A 359 13.76 8.27 17.29
N PHE A 360 12.66 7.95 16.63
CA PHE A 360 11.81 6.80 16.98
C PHE A 360 12.37 5.54 16.31
N VAL A 361 12.72 4.54 17.11
CA VAL A 361 13.39 3.32 16.61
C VAL A 361 12.49 2.11 16.75
N VAL A 362 12.22 1.46 15.62
CA VAL A 362 11.43 0.22 15.52
C VAL A 362 12.35 -0.93 15.17
N GLY A 363 12.33 -1.99 15.99
CA GLY A 363 12.97 -3.26 15.70
C GLY A 363 11.98 -4.31 15.21
N PHE A 364 12.45 -5.25 14.41
CA PHE A 364 11.73 -6.48 14.08
C PHE A 364 12.41 -7.67 14.72
N ALA A 365 11.61 -8.61 15.21
CA ALA A 365 12.08 -9.89 15.75
C ALA A 365 11.29 -11.03 15.09
N ALA A 366 12.00 -12.07 14.69
CA ALA A 366 11.42 -13.32 14.20
C ALA A 366 11.76 -14.42 15.23
N GLU A 367 10.76 -14.95 15.88
CA GLU A 367 10.94 -15.92 16.96
C GLU A 367 10.05 -17.14 16.72
N SER A 368 10.55 -18.30 17.07
CA SER A 368 9.81 -19.58 17.00
C SER A 368 9.21 -20.01 18.33
N GLU A 369 9.78 -19.54 19.46
CA GLU A 369 9.36 -19.89 20.81
C GLU A 369 9.43 -18.65 21.72
N ASN A 370 8.55 -18.59 22.72
CA ASN A 370 8.51 -17.51 23.72
C ASN A 370 8.52 -16.08 23.12
N LEU A 371 7.81 -15.92 22.00
CA LEU A 371 7.77 -14.71 21.16
C LEU A 371 7.72 -13.40 21.98
N THR A 372 6.80 -13.31 22.93
CA THR A 372 6.57 -12.08 23.72
C THR A 372 7.72 -11.80 24.67
N GLN A 373 8.23 -12.82 25.36
CA GLN A 373 9.32 -12.67 26.33
C GLN A 373 10.61 -12.22 25.62
N SER A 374 11.01 -12.94 24.55
CA SER A 374 12.21 -12.62 23.76
C SER A 374 12.13 -11.22 23.16
N ALA A 375 10.93 -10.83 22.68
CA ALA A 375 10.72 -9.50 22.12
C ALA A 375 10.83 -8.39 23.20
N LEU A 376 10.27 -8.60 24.40
CA LEU A 376 10.40 -7.68 25.53
C LEU A 376 11.87 -7.49 25.95
N GLU A 377 12.63 -8.59 26.03
CA GLU A 377 14.07 -8.51 26.34
C GLU A 377 14.83 -7.71 25.29
N LYS A 378 14.55 -7.94 23.99
CA LYS A 378 15.15 -7.16 22.90
C LYS A 378 14.75 -5.69 22.95
N LEU A 379 13.48 -5.39 23.23
CA LEU A 379 12.97 -4.03 23.36
C LEU A 379 13.75 -3.24 24.42
N ARG A 380 13.92 -3.86 25.62
CA ARG A 380 14.63 -3.25 26.76
C ARG A 380 16.14 -3.15 26.50
N ASN A 381 16.78 -4.26 26.07
CA ASN A 381 18.23 -4.32 25.91
C ASN A 381 18.74 -3.45 24.75
N LYS A 382 17.90 -3.16 23.77
CA LYS A 382 18.22 -2.32 22.60
C LYS A 382 17.52 -0.96 22.63
N ASP A 383 16.98 -0.56 23.78
CA ASP A 383 16.30 0.75 23.99
C ASP A 383 15.38 1.17 22.83
N LEU A 384 14.59 0.23 22.32
CA LEU A 384 13.67 0.46 21.21
C LEU A 384 12.41 1.17 21.71
N ASP A 385 11.75 1.92 20.82
CA ASP A 385 10.47 2.54 21.12
C ASP A 385 9.29 1.62 20.78
N LEU A 386 9.52 0.70 19.82
CA LEU A 386 8.55 -0.31 19.39
C LEU A 386 9.29 -1.54 18.86
N ILE A 387 8.78 -2.72 19.15
CA ILE A 387 9.21 -3.97 18.51
C ILE A 387 8.05 -4.67 17.83
N VAL A 388 8.28 -5.16 16.63
CA VAL A 388 7.35 -5.96 15.83
C VAL A 388 7.83 -7.39 15.89
N ALA A 389 7.17 -8.21 16.68
CA ALA A 389 7.49 -9.62 16.84
C ALA A 389 6.67 -10.46 15.85
N ASN A 390 7.37 -11.19 14.98
CA ASN A 390 6.80 -12.03 13.94
C ASN A 390 6.84 -13.49 14.39
N ASP A 391 5.69 -14.15 14.44
CA ASP A 391 5.58 -15.58 14.65
C ASP A 391 5.91 -16.32 13.35
N ILE A 392 7.04 -17.04 13.34
CA ILE A 392 7.49 -17.84 12.18
C ILE A 392 7.14 -19.32 12.29
N SER A 393 6.46 -19.74 13.37
CA SER A 393 6.10 -21.14 13.61
C SER A 393 4.86 -21.60 12.85
N SER A 394 4.00 -20.67 12.42
CA SER A 394 2.72 -20.99 11.77
C SER A 394 2.89 -21.28 10.27
N PRO A 395 2.34 -22.40 9.72
CA PRO A 395 2.39 -22.70 8.29
C PRO A 395 1.70 -21.61 7.45
N GLY A 396 2.35 -21.18 6.36
CA GLY A 396 1.78 -20.17 5.43
C GLY A 396 1.98 -18.70 5.85
N VAL A 397 2.60 -18.46 6.99
CA VAL A 397 2.94 -17.12 7.51
C VAL A 397 4.47 -17.01 7.62
N GLY A 398 5.05 -15.89 7.29
CA GLY A 398 6.50 -15.68 7.46
C GLY A 398 7.22 -14.94 6.33
N PHE A 399 8.51 -15.19 6.19
CA PHE A 399 9.43 -14.38 5.36
C PHE A 399 9.06 -14.27 3.88
N GLN A 400 8.53 -15.32 3.26
CA GLN A 400 8.20 -15.35 1.83
C GLN A 400 6.73 -15.08 1.52
N SER A 401 5.82 -15.20 2.51
CA SER A 401 4.39 -14.97 2.35
C SER A 401 4.06 -13.48 2.09
N ASP A 402 2.93 -13.22 1.44
CA ASP A 402 2.38 -11.85 1.28
C ASP A 402 1.64 -11.37 2.52
N SER A 403 1.24 -12.30 3.41
CA SER A 403 0.60 -12.02 4.68
C SER A 403 1.53 -12.33 5.84
N ASN A 404 1.25 -11.73 7.00
CA ASN A 404 1.99 -11.98 8.21
C ASN A 404 1.09 -11.89 9.45
N GLN A 405 1.52 -12.51 10.56
CA GLN A 405 0.92 -12.34 11.87
C GLN A 405 1.98 -11.78 12.81
N VAL A 406 1.73 -10.59 13.34
CA VAL A 406 2.69 -9.88 14.18
C VAL A 406 2.08 -9.45 15.51
N THR A 407 2.95 -9.32 16.51
CA THR A 407 2.64 -8.72 17.80
C THR A 407 3.44 -7.44 17.92
N LEU A 408 2.76 -6.33 18.16
CA LEU A 408 3.36 -5.03 18.41
C LEU A 408 3.56 -4.86 19.92
N ILE A 409 4.77 -4.50 20.35
CA ILE A 409 5.08 -4.27 21.75
C ILE A 409 5.73 -2.89 21.85
N LYS A 410 5.05 -1.96 22.52
CA LYS A 410 5.51 -0.58 22.72
C LYS A 410 6.50 -0.50 23.89
N ARG A 411 7.23 0.61 23.99
CA ARG A 411 8.17 0.90 25.08
C ARG A 411 7.53 0.82 26.48
N ASN A 412 6.26 1.17 26.60
CA ASN A 412 5.47 1.03 27.83
C ASN A 412 4.99 -0.39 28.12
N GLU A 413 5.46 -1.36 27.33
CA GLU A 413 5.10 -2.79 27.40
C GLU A 413 3.63 -3.12 27.04
N GLU A 414 2.91 -2.17 26.47
CA GLU A 414 1.60 -2.43 25.88
C GLU A 414 1.76 -3.38 24.68
N ILE A 415 0.99 -4.48 24.71
CA ILE A 415 1.07 -5.56 23.72
C ILE A 415 -0.21 -5.57 22.89
N GLU A 416 -0.07 -5.51 21.58
CA GLU A 416 -1.16 -5.62 20.63
C GLU A 416 -0.88 -6.75 19.64
N LYS A 417 -1.69 -7.80 19.68
CA LYS A 417 -1.57 -8.94 18.76
C LYS A 417 -2.50 -8.71 17.56
N LEU A 418 -1.91 -8.62 16.36
CA LEU A 418 -2.68 -8.48 15.13
C LEU A 418 -3.11 -9.85 14.58
N PRO A 419 -4.26 -9.94 13.92
CA PRO A 419 -4.61 -11.12 13.15
C PRO A 419 -3.67 -11.28 11.96
N THR A 420 -3.77 -12.41 11.24
CA THR A 420 -3.05 -12.57 9.97
C THR A 420 -3.58 -11.57 8.95
N LEU A 421 -2.73 -10.66 8.49
CA LEU A 421 -3.06 -9.56 7.59
C LEU A 421 -2.05 -9.51 6.43
N PRO A 422 -2.43 -8.92 5.28
CA PRO A 422 -1.49 -8.53 4.24
C PRO A 422 -0.41 -7.59 4.79
N LYS A 423 0.84 -7.76 4.33
CA LYS A 423 1.99 -6.95 4.80
C LYS A 423 1.78 -5.44 4.63
N ILE A 424 1.03 -5.03 3.61
CA ILE A 424 0.70 -3.61 3.39
C ILE A 424 -0.22 -3.06 4.49
N GLU A 425 -1.18 -3.84 4.96
CA GLU A 425 -2.07 -3.43 6.05
C GLU A 425 -1.34 -3.38 7.38
N ILE A 426 -0.43 -4.33 7.63
CA ILE A 426 0.45 -4.30 8.80
C ILE A 426 1.34 -3.04 8.79
N ALA A 427 1.85 -2.66 7.61
CA ALA A 427 2.65 -1.45 7.46
C ALA A 427 1.85 -0.19 7.82
N ASP A 428 0.60 -0.09 7.39
CA ASP A 428 -0.28 1.05 7.74
C ASP A 428 -0.62 1.08 9.24
N ILE A 429 -0.91 -0.07 9.85
CA ILE A 429 -1.16 -0.18 11.30
C ILE A 429 0.10 0.24 12.08
N LEU A 430 1.28 -0.25 11.67
CA LEU A 430 2.56 0.12 12.28
C LEU A 430 2.76 1.63 12.27
N LEU A 431 2.54 2.29 11.13
CA LEU A 431 2.67 3.73 11.01
C LEU A 431 1.62 4.48 11.85
N ASN A 432 0.40 3.94 12.01
CA ASN A 432 -0.60 4.52 12.92
C ASN A 432 -0.15 4.47 14.38
N VAL A 433 0.51 3.39 14.80
CA VAL A 433 1.07 3.24 16.15
C VAL A 433 2.25 4.21 16.39
N ILE A 434 3.10 4.43 15.38
CA ILE A 434 4.25 5.32 15.45
C ILE A 434 3.82 6.80 15.49
N ARG A 435 2.83 7.18 14.70
CA ARG A 435 2.48 8.60 14.42
C ARG A 435 2.25 9.47 15.67
N PRO A 436 1.53 9.04 16.72
CA PRO A 436 1.31 9.85 17.93
C PRO A 436 2.60 10.25 18.63
N SER A 437 3.62 9.39 18.61
CA SER A 437 4.93 9.64 19.25
C SER A 437 5.79 10.65 18.49
N LEU A 438 5.40 11.05 17.28
CA LEU A 438 6.13 11.98 16.43
C LEU A 438 5.63 13.43 16.51
N SER A 439 4.74 13.75 17.45
CA SER A 439 4.17 15.10 17.59
C SER A 439 5.22 16.19 17.83
N GLY A 440 6.38 15.85 18.39
CA GLY A 440 7.51 16.76 18.59
C GLY A 440 8.35 17.06 17.35
N PHE A 441 8.07 16.43 16.21
CA PHE A 441 8.76 16.64 14.94
C PHE A 441 7.93 17.47 13.94
N SER A 442 6.87 18.19 14.40
CA SER A 442 6.11 19.07 13.53
C SER A 442 7.03 20.09 12.85
N SER A 443 6.93 20.17 11.55
CA SER A 443 7.69 20.98 10.62
C SER A 443 7.84 22.44 11.11
N ASN A 444 9.05 22.84 11.48
CA ASN A 444 9.45 24.21 11.19
C ASN A 444 9.60 24.28 9.67
N SER A 445 8.55 24.77 9.01
CA SER A 445 8.56 25.21 7.61
C SER A 445 9.37 26.48 7.48
#